data_5f75579e0c9b4e702b896f916a8352c1
#
_entry.id   5f75579e0c9b4e702b896f916a8352c1
#
_cell.length_a   1.000
_cell.length_b   1.000
_cell.length_c   1.000
_cell.angle_alpha   90.00
_cell.angle_beta   90.00
_cell.angle_gamma   90.00
#
_symmetry.space_group_name_H-M   'P 1'
#
loop_
_entity.id
_entity.type
_entity.pdbx_description
1 polymer ?
#
loop_
_entity_poly.entity_id
_entity_poly.type
_entity_poly.pdbx_seq_one_letter_code
_entity_poly.pdbx_strand_id
1 'polypeptide(L)'
;MPTSELDTKDARIVGMLKEDSRASTQAIADALGMPRVTVHDRIRRLQERGVVRRFTVELGKEELGWRLHAFILANWAGERGQTDRRDVAQEICSMPFVVGCHIVTGQWDFIIEVLARDMEDLGDSILDDLSAVPGVGHTQTLVSFYSFDGEARALS
;
A
#
# COMPACT_ATOMS: atom_id res chain seq x y z
N MET A 1 -12.84 -6.04 20.22
CA MET A 1 -11.84 -6.61 19.29
C MET A 1 -10.58 -6.83 20.09
N PRO A 2 -10.07 -8.04 20.26
CA PRO A 2 -8.82 -8.21 20.98
C PRO A 2 -7.71 -7.58 20.15
N THR A 3 -7.10 -6.55 20.70
CA THR A 3 -5.81 -6.03 20.23
C THR A 3 -4.82 -7.17 20.44
N SER A 4 -4.54 -7.89 19.38
CA SER A 4 -3.53 -8.96 19.41
C SER A 4 -2.18 -8.28 19.46
N GLU A 5 -1.77 -7.86 20.66
CA GLU A 5 -0.41 -7.41 20.89
C GLU A 5 0.56 -8.52 20.45
N LEU A 6 1.55 -8.13 19.66
CA LEU A 6 2.65 -9.03 19.34
C LEU A 6 3.46 -9.27 20.60
N ASP A 7 3.78 -10.51 20.89
CA ASP A 7 4.78 -10.75 21.93
C ASP A 7 6.15 -10.25 21.47
N THR A 8 7.05 -10.00 22.38
CA THR A 8 8.39 -9.46 22.09
C THR A 8 9.16 -10.31 21.07
N LYS A 9 8.95 -11.64 21.07
CA LYS A 9 9.61 -12.55 20.13
C LYS A 9 9.00 -12.41 18.73
N ASP A 10 7.69 -12.32 18.61
CA ASP A 10 6.98 -12.10 17.36
C ASP A 10 7.35 -10.74 16.76
N ALA A 11 7.41 -9.68 17.57
CA ALA A 11 7.84 -8.34 17.14
C ALA A 11 9.28 -8.37 16.56
N ARG A 12 10.21 -9.07 17.21
CA ARG A 12 11.60 -9.22 16.72
C ARG A 12 11.66 -10.01 15.42
N ILE A 13 10.88 -11.10 15.29
CA ILE A 13 10.79 -11.87 14.03
C ILE A 13 10.26 -10.98 12.90
N VAL A 14 9.18 -10.22 13.14
CA VAL A 14 8.62 -9.30 12.14
C VAL A 14 9.62 -8.21 11.77
N GLY A 15 10.36 -7.65 12.75
CA GLY A 15 11.43 -6.68 12.51
C GLY A 15 12.48 -7.22 11.54
N MET A 16 13.02 -8.41 11.78
CA MET A 16 14.00 -9.05 10.91
C MET A 16 13.46 -9.33 9.50
N LEU A 17 12.20 -9.76 9.39
CA LEU A 17 11.54 -10.00 8.11
C LEU A 17 11.23 -8.70 7.34
N LYS A 18 11.07 -7.57 8.02
CA LYS A 18 10.95 -6.24 7.40
C LYS A 18 12.27 -5.78 6.80
N GLU A 19 13.39 -6.00 7.50
CA GLU A 19 14.73 -5.66 7.03
C GLU A 19 15.16 -6.56 5.86
N ASP A 20 14.96 -7.88 5.99
CA ASP A 20 15.24 -8.86 4.94
C ASP A 20 14.15 -9.94 4.91
N SER A 21 13.20 -9.79 3.99
CA SER A 21 12.13 -10.78 3.78
C SER A 21 12.63 -12.14 3.27
N ARG A 22 13.90 -12.23 2.84
CA ARG A 22 14.55 -13.46 2.37
C ARG A 22 15.37 -14.15 3.47
N ALA A 23 15.44 -13.55 4.68
CA ALA A 23 16.15 -14.15 5.80
C ALA A 23 15.63 -15.58 6.05
N SER A 24 16.55 -16.53 6.11
CA SER A 24 16.18 -17.92 6.37
C SER A 24 15.67 -18.08 7.80
N THR A 25 14.75 -19.00 8.01
CA THR A 25 14.27 -19.35 9.36
C THR A 25 15.42 -19.74 10.30
N GLN A 26 16.51 -20.32 9.75
CA GLN A 26 17.70 -20.65 10.53
C GLN A 26 18.45 -19.38 10.95
N ALA A 27 18.67 -18.43 10.04
CA ALA A 27 19.34 -17.16 10.36
C ALA A 27 18.57 -16.37 11.44
N ILE A 28 17.24 -16.32 11.34
CA ILE A 28 16.38 -15.70 12.36
C ILE A 28 16.49 -16.44 13.70
N ALA A 29 16.49 -17.78 13.69
CA ALA A 29 16.62 -18.61 14.87
C ALA A 29 17.95 -18.35 15.60
N ASP A 30 19.04 -18.32 14.86
CA ASP A 30 20.39 -18.08 15.40
C ASP A 30 20.48 -16.66 16.00
N ALA A 31 19.99 -15.64 15.29
CA ALA A 31 20.00 -14.25 15.76
C ALA A 31 19.13 -14.02 17.01
N LEU A 32 18.05 -14.79 17.18
CA LEU A 32 17.14 -14.65 18.32
C LEU A 32 17.42 -15.64 19.46
N GLY A 33 18.36 -16.57 19.29
CA GLY A 33 18.64 -17.63 20.27
C GLY A 33 17.44 -18.57 20.46
N MET A 34 16.72 -18.90 19.39
CA MET A 34 15.50 -19.69 19.42
C MET A 34 15.65 -20.97 18.58
N PRO A 35 14.95 -22.07 18.92
CA PRO A 35 14.90 -23.23 18.04
C PRO A 35 14.28 -22.88 16.68
N ARG A 36 14.86 -23.36 15.57
CA ARG A 36 14.36 -23.13 14.20
C ARG A 36 12.89 -23.49 14.04
N VAL A 37 12.45 -24.61 14.61
CA VAL A 37 11.04 -25.06 14.55
C VAL A 37 10.12 -24.02 15.19
N THR A 38 10.54 -23.45 16.32
CA THR A 38 9.77 -22.42 17.02
C THR A 38 9.62 -21.15 16.17
N VAL A 39 10.69 -20.71 15.48
CA VAL A 39 10.63 -19.55 14.57
C VAL A 39 9.70 -19.84 13.39
N HIS A 40 9.83 -21.01 12.78
CA HIS A 40 8.96 -21.43 11.68
C HIS A 40 7.47 -21.39 12.08
N ASP A 41 7.12 -21.99 13.23
CA ASP A 41 5.73 -22.02 13.71
C ASP A 41 5.21 -20.63 14.04
N ARG A 42 6.06 -19.73 14.57
CA ARG A 42 5.68 -18.34 14.84
C ARG A 42 5.41 -17.57 13.55
N ILE A 43 6.27 -17.70 12.52
CA ILE A 43 6.05 -17.07 11.22
C ILE A 43 4.72 -17.55 10.61
N ARG A 44 4.45 -18.85 10.66
CA ARG A 44 3.19 -19.41 10.17
C ARG A 44 1.98 -18.81 10.89
N ARG A 45 2.01 -18.73 12.23
CA ARG A 45 0.93 -18.12 13.01
C ARG A 45 0.75 -16.63 12.71
N LEU A 46 1.85 -15.88 12.48
CA LEU A 46 1.79 -14.48 12.08
C LEU A 46 1.12 -14.30 10.71
N GLN A 47 1.33 -15.24 9.78
CA GLN A 47 0.62 -15.27 8.51
C GLN A 47 -0.86 -15.65 8.68
N GLU A 48 -1.18 -16.70 9.44
CA GLU A 48 -2.55 -17.13 9.73
C GLU A 48 -3.37 -16.01 10.42
N ARG A 49 -2.74 -15.22 11.28
CA ARG A 49 -3.33 -14.06 11.95
C ARG A 49 -3.41 -12.81 11.06
N GLY A 50 -2.83 -12.84 9.87
CA GLY A 50 -2.77 -11.69 8.95
C GLY A 50 -1.81 -10.57 9.38
N VAL A 51 -0.95 -10.79 10.38
CA VAL A 51 0.10 -9.84 10.78
C VAL A 51 1.14 -9.73 9.68
N VAL A 52 1.60 -10.87 9.14
CA VAL A 52 2.37 -10.95 7.91
C VAL A 52 1.42 -11.33 6.79
N ARG A 53 1.01 -10.36 6.00
CA ARG A 53 0.04 -10.60 4.91
C ARG A 53 0.67 -11.27 3.70
N ARG A 54 1.91 -10.88 3.36
CA ARG A 54 2.67 -11.42 2.23
C ARG A 54 4.15 -11.08 2.36
N PHE A 55 4.99 -11.87 1.72
CA PHE A 55 6.37 -11.50 1.41
C PHE A 55 6.39 -10.82 0.05
N THR A 56 7.09 -9.70 -0.05
CA THR A 56 7.16 -8.90 -1.27
C THR A 56 8.55 -8.31 -1.44
N VAL A 57 8.77 -7.66 -2.55
CA VAL A 57 9.95 -6.84 -2.83
C VAL A 57 9.54 -5.40 -3.04
N GLU A 58 10.39 -4.49 -2.67
CA GLU A 58 10.30 -3.10 -3.04
C GLU A 58 11.02 -2.90 -4.37
N LEU A 59 10.36 -2.20 -5.29
CA LEU A 59 10.87 -1.97 -6.65
C LEU A 59 11.35 -0.53 -6.78
N GLY A 60 12.49 -0.34 -7.42
CA GLY A 60 12.96 0.99 -7.83
C GLY A 60 12.03 1.55 -8.91
N LYS A 61 11.15 2.47 -8.54
CA LYS A 61 10.14 3.04 -9.44
C LYS A 61 10.77 3.71 -10.66
N GLU A 62 11.83 4.47 -10.43
CA GLU A 62 12.59 5.18 -11.48
C GLU A 62 13.22 4.22 -12.48
N GLU A 63 13.80 3.11 -12.02
CA GLU A 63 14.40 2.06 -12.84
C GLU A 63 13.36 1.36 -13.76
N LEU A 64 12.10 1.37 -13.32
CA LEU A 64 10.95 0.87 -14.09
C LEU A 64 10.34 1.93 -15.01
N GLY A 65 10.91 3.14 -15.05
CA GLY A 65 10.46 4.24 -15.90
C GLY A 65 9.41 5.15 -15.27
N TRP A 66 8.98 4.90 -14.03
CA TRP A 66 8.05 5.74 -13.28
C TRP A 66 8.81 6.90 -12.63
N ARG A 67 8.77 8.08 -13.25
CA ARG A 67 9.55 9.26 -12.84
C ARG A 67 8.73 10.29 -12.10
N LEU A 68 7.41 10.21 -12.20
CA LEU A 68 6.49 11.09 -11.49
C LEU A 68 5.64 10.31 -10.51
N HIS A 69 5.50 10.88 -9.32
CA HIS A 69 4.60 10.42 -8.29
C HIS A 69 3.58 11.53 -8.04
N ALA A 70 2.30 11.21 -8.10
CA ALA A 70 1.24 12.18 -7.91
C ALA A 70 0.11 11.62 -7.04
N PHE A 71 -0.61 12.54 -6.41
CA PHE A 71 -1.85 12.27 -5.69
C PHE A 71 -2.98 12.98 -6.43
N ILE A 72 -4.02 12.25 -6.77
CA ILE A 72 -5.21 12.82 -7.38
C ILE A 72 -6.31 12.77 -6.33
N LEU A 73 -6.76 13.96 -5.93
CA LEU A 73 -7.90 14.15 -5.06
C LEU A 73 -9.15 14.16 -5.92
N ALA A 74 -10.17 13.40 -5.58
CA ALA A 74 -11.39 13.34 -6.37
C ALA A 74 -12.63 13.40 -5.49
N ASN A 75 -13.70 14.04 -6.02
CA ASN A 75 -15.02 13.97 -5.41
C ASN A 75 -15.79 12.79 -5.98
N TRP A 76 -16.65 12.23 -5.16
CA TRP A 76 -17.63 11.25 -5.62
C TRP A 76 -18.82 11.95 -6.30
N ALA A 77 -19.08 11.60 -7.55
CA ALA A 77 -20.19 12.13 -8.35
C ALA A 77 -21.30 11.08 -8.59
N GLY A 78 -21.25 9.93 -7.92
CA GLY A 78 -22.27 8.91 -8.05
C GLY A 78 -23.59 9.29 -7.38
N GLU A 79 -24.72 8.90 -7.99
CA GLU A 79 -26.03 9.03 -7.36
C GLU A 79 -26.19 8.00 -6.23
N ARG A 80 -26.80 8.43 -5.10
CA ARG A 80 -27.06 7.50 -3.99
C ARG A 80 -27.92 6.33 -4.47
N GLY A 81 -27.35 5.11 -4.33
CA GLY A 81 -28.03 3.86 -4.68
C GLY A 81 -27.73 3.31 -6.08
N GLN A 82 -26.94 4.00 -6.91
CA GLN A 82 -26.50 3.49 -8.22
C GLN A 82 -25.04 3.05 -8.22
N THR A 83 -24.16 3.74 -7.47
CA THR A 83 -22.73 3.42 -7.44
C THR A 83 -22.23 3.51 -6.00
N ASP A 84 -21.57 2.45 -5.50
CA ASP A 84 -20.90 2.49 -4.20
C ASP A 84 -19.48 3.05 -4.38
N ARG A 85 -19.04 3.93 -3.44
CA ARG A 85 -17.67 4.45 -3.41
C ARG A 85 -16.60 3.35 -3.38
N ARG A 86 -16.92 2.20 -2.80
CA ARG A 86 -16.01 1.04 -2.73
C ARG A 86 -15.82 0.40 -4.10
N ASP A 87 -16.88 0.30 -4.89
CA ASP A 87 -16.81 -0.25 -6.23
C ASP A 87 -16.00 0.67 -7.14
N VAL A 88 -16.21 2.00 -7.03
CA VAL A 88 -15.40 3.01 -7.72
C VAL A 88 -13.93 2.90 -7.33
N ALA A 89 -13.62 2.80 -6.03
CA ALA A 89 -12.24 2.66 -5.56
C ALA A 89 -11.59 1.36 -6.03
N GLN A 90 -12.33 0.26 -6.14
CA GLN A 90 -11.83 -1.01 -6.69
C GLN A 90 -11.55 -0.90 -8.19
N GLU A 91 -12.42 -0.25 -8.95
CA GLU A 91 -12.22 0.01 -10.38
C GLU A 91 -10.99 0.86 -10.61
N ILE A 92 -10.82 1.95 -9.86
CA ILE A 92 -9.61 2.79 -9.88
C ILE A 92 -8.37 1.95 -9.57
N CYS A 93 -8.40 1.12 -8.52
CA CYS A 93 -7.26 0.27 -8.14
C CYS A 93 -6.93 -0.83 -9.14
N SER A 94 -7.78 -1.10 -10.13
CA SER A 94 -7.49 -2.04 -11.22
C SER A 94 -6.60 -1.44 -12.32
N MET A 95 -6.42 -0.13 -12.33
CA MET A 95 -5.60 0.58 -13.32
C MET A 95 -4.12 0.37 -13.04
N PRO A 96 -3.29 0.14 -14.09
CA PRO A 96 -1.89 -0.27 -13.93
C PRO A 96 -0.97 0.82 -13.33
N PHE A 97 -1.36 2.08 -13.40
CA PHE A 97 -0.62 3.23 -12.88
C PHE A 97 -1.04 3.62 -11.45
N VAL A 98 -2.07 2.98 -10.89
CA VAL A 98 -2.57 3.27 -9.55
C VAL A 98 -1.82 2.44 -8.51
N VAL A 99 -1.20 3.13 -7.56
CA VAL A 99 -0.53 2.53 -6.39
C VAL A 99 -1.56 2.20 -5.30
N GLY A 100 -2.53 3.09 -5.10
CA GLY A 100 -3.58 2.91 -4.12
C GLY A 100 -4.68 3.95 -4.24
N CYS A 101 -5.87 3.62 -3.70
CA CYS A 101 -6.99 4.52 -3.59
C CYS A 101 -7.55 4.47 -2.18
N HIS A 102 -7.71 5.63 -1.56
CA HIS A 102 -8.23 5.79 -0.22
C HIS A 102 -9.55 6.53 -0.26
N ILE A 103 -10.59 5.95 0.34
CA ILE A 103 -11.86 6.65 0.60
C ILE A 103 -11.65 7.45 1.88
N VAL A 104 -11.84 8.75 1.81
CA VAL A 104 -11.56 9.68 2.91
C VAL A 104 -12.79 10.49 3.28
N THR A 105 -12.70 11.21 4.40
CA THR A 105 -13.70 12.18 4.85
C THR A 105 -13.15 13.59 4.70
N GLY A 106 -14.00 14.58 4.43
CA GLY A 106 -13.61 15.98 4.31
C GLY A 106 -14.07 16.58 2.99
N GLN A 107 -13.25 17.44 2.43
CA GLN A 107 -13.54 18.14 1.17
C GLN A 107 -13.52 17.18 -0.03
N TRP A 108 -12.70 16.15 0.02
CA TRP A 108 -12.52 15.14 -1.01
C TRP A 108 -13.03 13.78 -0.54
N ASP A 109 -13.49 12.96 -1.46
CA ASP A 109 -13.98 11.60 -1.19
C ASP A 109 -12.91 10.53 -1.43
N PHE A 110 -12.00 10.79 -2.37
CA PHE A 110 -10.91 9.88 -2.72
C PHE A 110 -9.56 10.58 -2.72
N ILE A 111 -8.53 9.86 -2.28
CA ILE A 111 -7.12 10.17 -2.52
C ILE A 111 -6.56 8.99 -3.29
N ILE A 112 -6.11 9.24 -4.51
CA ILE A 112 -5.61 8.24 -5.44
C ILE A 112 -4.12 8.51 -5.62
N GLU A 113 -3.29 7.52 -5.28
CA GLU A 113 -1.85 7.57 -5.48
C GLU A 113 -1.51 6.95 -6.83
N VAL A 114 -0.83 7.69 -7.68
CA VAL A 114 -0.48 7.26 -9.05
C VAL A 114 0.99 7.46 -9.36
N LEU A 115 1.51 6.65 -10.28
CA LEU A 115 2.82 6.79 -10.88
C LEU A 115 2.65 7.10 -12.37
N ALA A 116 3.46 8.03 -12.88
CA ALA A 116 3.49 8.39 -14.28
C ALA A 116 4.93 8.40 -14.80
N ARG A 117 5.10 8.24 -16.09
CA ARG A 117 6.41 8.33 -16.74
C ARG A 117 6.89 9.77 -16.88
N ASP A 118 5.97 10.68 -17.15
CA ASP A 118 6.19 12.10 -17.36
C ASP A 118 4.88 12.89 -17.17
N MET A 119 4.92 14.20 -17.42
CA MET A 119 3.76 15.09 -17.29
C MET A 119 2.71 14.87 -18.37
N GLU A 120 3.12 14.44 -19.58
CA GLU A 120 2.21 14.13 -20.68
C GLU A 120 1.41 12.86 -20.34
N ASP A 121 2.10 11.81 -19.87
CA ASP A 121 1.47 10.57 -19.40
C ASP A 121 0.48 10.83 -18.25
N LEU A 122 0.84 11.72 -17.31
CA LEU A 122 -0.04 12.11 -16.22
C LEU A 122 -1.28 12.87 -16.72
N GLY A 123 -1.10 13.83 -17.62
CA GLY A 123 -2.18 14.68 -18.13
C GLY A 123 -3.12 13.94 -19.08
N ASP A 124 -2.58 13.38 -20.13
CA ASP A 124 -3.36 12.89 -21.27
C ASP A 124 -3.89 11.46 -21.07
N SER A 125 -3.16 10.62 -20.32
CA SER A 125 -3.58 9.22 -20.14
C SER A 125 -4.25 9.02 -18.79
N ILE A 126 -3.54 9.35 -17.70
CA ILE A 126 -3.99 9.00 -16.35
C ILE A 126 -5.22 9.81 -15.93
N LEU A 127 -5.23 11.13 -16.20
CA LEU A 127 -6.37 11.97 -15.82
C LEU A 127 -7.60 11.69 -16.68
N ASP A 128 -7.42 11.39 -17.96
CA ASP A 128 -8.52 11.03 -18.84
C ASP A 128 -9.13 9.68 -18.45
N ASP A 129 -8.30 8.66 -18.19
CA ASP A 129 -8.75 7.34 -17.74
C ASP A 129 -9.51 7.44 -16.41
N LEU A 130 -8.99 8.20 -15.43
CA LEU A 130 -9.65 8.38 -14.14
C LEU A 130 -10.96 9.15 -14.27
N SER A 131 -11.01 10.15 -15.13
CA SER A 131 -12.23 10.95 -15.36
C SER A 131 -13.31 10.16 -16.07
N ALA A 132 -12.95 9.09 -16.79
CA ALA A 132 -13.89 8.19 -17.46
C ALA A 132 -14.56 7.19 -16.50
N VAL A 133 -14.03 7.03 -15.26
CA VAL A 133 -14.60 6.10 -14.27
C VAL A 133 -15.95 6.65 -13.78
N PRO A 134 -17.08 5.90 -13.95
CA PRO A 134 -18.36 6.32 -13.43
C PRO A 134 -18.34 6.53 -11.91
N GLY A 135 -18.70 7.72 -11.46
CA GLY A 135 -18.67 8.07 -10.04
C GLY A 135 -17.44 8.87 -9.60
N VAL A 136 -16.47 9.07 -10.47
CA VAL A 136 -15.40 10.06 -10.28
C VAL A 136 -15.93 11.42 -10.77
N GLY A 137 -15.84 12.43 -9.90
CA GLY A 137 -16.25 13.79 -10.19
C GLY A 137 -15.07 14.71 -10.40
N HIS A 138 -15.18 15.94 -9.83
CA HIS A 138 -14.09 16.91 -9.91
C HIS A 138 -12.81 16.36 -9.30
N THR A 139 -11.68 16.59 -9.98
CA THR A 139 -10.35 16.16 -9.54
C THR A 139 -9.40 17.33 -9.34
N GLN A 140 -8.44 17.13 -8.44
CA GLN A 140 -7.29 18.02 -8.26
C GLN A 140 -6.04 17.17 -8.18
N THR A 141 -5.04 17.49 -9.01
CA THR A 141 -3.77 16.76 -9.04
C THR A 141 -2.70 17.49 -8.23
N LEU A 142 -2.00 16.71 -7.40
CA LEU A 142 -0.85 17.16 -6.62
C LEU A 142 0.36 16.33 -7.07
N VAL A 143 1.32 16.96 -7.75
CA VAL A 143 2.56 16.29 -8.14
C VAL A 143 3.55 16.35 -6.98
N SER A 144 4.08 15.20 -6.57
CA SER A 144 5.11 15.12 -5.54
C SER A 144 6.48 15.42 -6.14
N PHE A 145 7.18 16.40 -5.57
CA PHE A 145 8.57 16.67 -5.95
C PHE A 145 9.56 15.80 -5.18
N TYR A 146 9.23 15.45 -3.93
CA TYR A 146 10.08 14.64 -3.06
C TYR A 146 9.18 13.75 -2.20
N SER A 147 9.53 12.49 -2.10
CA SER A 147 8.89 11.52 -1.20
C SER A 147 9.90 11.05 -0.17
N PHE A 148 9.48 10.98 1.07
CA PHE A 148 10.29 10.47 2.18
C PHE A 148 9.49 9.37 2.88
N ASP A 149 10.10 8.21 3.00
CA ASP A 149 9.50 7.10 3.74
C ASP A 149 9.71 7.28 5.23
N GLY A 150 8.67 7.05 5.99
CA GLY A 150 8.70 7.06 7.45
C GLY A 150 8.53 5.66 8.01
N GLU A 151 9.28 5.32 9.05
CA GLU A 151 9.03 4.10 9.81
C GLU A 151 7.86 4.30 10.78
N ALA A 152 6.69 3.73 10.45
CA ALA A 152 5.62 3.66 11.42
C ALA A 152 6.05 2.72 12.57
N ARG A 153 6.25 3.27 13.77
CA ARG A 153 6.60 2.52 14.97
C ARG A 153 5.41 1.71 15.52
N ALA A 154 4.79 0.91 14.67
CA ALA A 154 3.66 0.06 15.06
C ALA A 154 4.09 -1.20 15.82
N LEU A 155 5.40 -1.39 16.07
CA LEU A 155 5.97 -2.60 16.65
C LEU A 155 6.79 -2.34 17.92
N SER A 156 6.67 -1.16 18.52
CA SER A 156 7.31 -0.85 19.80
C SER A 156 6.41 -1.18 21.00
#